data_b5fa03db5b7baa93287579d8a470096e
#
_entry.id   b5fa03db5b7baa93287579d8a470096e
#
_cell.length_a   1.000
_cell.length_b   1.000
_cell.length_c   1.000
_cell.angle_alpha   90.00
_cell.angle_beta   90.00
_cell.angle_gamma   90.00
#
_symmetry.space_group_name_H-M   'P 1'
#
loop_
_entity.id
_entity.type
_entity.pdbx_description
1 polymer ?
#
loop_
_entity_poly.entity_id
_entity_poly.type
_entity_poly.pdbx_seq_one_letter_code
_entity_poly.pdbx_strand_id
1 'polypeptide(L)'
;MSRILIVEDDDDVRALIAHKLRRAGHEVSEAGDGLEGLEAARASEPDLVVLDWMMPKLTGVEVSAEIRADTSLTQPRILLLTAKSQDSDIAQALAAGADAYLIKPFRANDLLERVDALLTPH
;
A
#
# COMPACT_ATOMS: atom_id res chain seq x y z
N MET A 1 -11.61 -2.98 -13.16
CA MET A 1 -11.16 -3.82 -12.04
C MET A 1 -9.65 -3.80 -11.98
N SER A 2 -9.11 -3.55 -10.80
CA SER A 2 -7.66 -3.45 -10.61
C SER A 2 -7.17 -4.51 -9.64
N ARG A 3 -5.88 -4.84 -9.70
CA ARG A 3 -5.23 -5.73 -8.73
C ARG A 3 -4.61 -4.90 -7.63
N ILE A 4 -4.99 -5.16 -6.40
CA ILE A 4 -4.50 -4.43 -5.24
C ILE A 4 -3.88 -5.42 -4.25
N LEU A 5 -2.66 -5.11 -3.81
CA LEU A 5 -2.00 -5.85 -2.74
C LEU A 5 -2.10 -5.02 -1.47
N ILE A 6 -2.55 -5.63 -0.37
CA ILE A 6 -2.59 -5.00 0.95
C ILE A 6 -1.51 -5.64 1.80
N VAL A 7 -0.63 -4.81 2.37
CA VAL A 7 0.44 -5.24 3.27
C VAL A 7 0.22 -4.57 4.63
N GLU A 8 -0.24 -5.34 5.59
CA GLU A 8 -0.62 -4.87 6.93
C GLU A 8 -0.46 -6.02 7.91
N ASP A 9 0.23 -5.80 9.02
CA ASP A 9 0.49 -6.83 10.02
C ASP A 9 -0.68 -7.06 10.98
N ASP A 10 -1.57 -6.10 11.15
CA ASP A 10 -2.78 -6.27 11.95
C ASP A 10 -3.84 -7.02 11.13
N ASP A 11 -4.15 -8.25 11.53
CA ASP A 11 -5.07 -9.12 10.79
C ASP A 11 -6.47 -8.51 10.63
N ASP A 12 -6.97 -7.83 11.65
CA ASP A 12 -8.32 -7.24 11.63
C ASP A 12 -8.36 -6.03 10.69
N VAL A 13 -7.34 -5.18 10.77
CA VAL A 13 -7.24 -4.01 9.88
C VAL A 13 -7.09 -4.47 8.43
N ARG A 14 -6.21 -5.44 8.21
CA ARG A 14 -6.00 -5.99 6.85
C ARG A 14 -7.28 -6.56 6.27
N ALA A 15 -8.01 -7.34 7.06
CA ALA A 15 -9.27 -7.95 6.63
C ALA A 15 -10.34 -6.88 6.32
N LEU A 16 -10.41 -5.84 7.12
CA LEU A 16 -11.35 -4.75 6.89
C LEU A 16 -11.06 -4.01 5.59
N ILE A 17 -9.80 -3.67 5.36
CA ILE A 17 -9.38 -3.00 4.12
C ILE A 17 -9.67 -3.89 2.92
N ALA A 18 -9.32 -5.16 3.01
CA ALA A 18 -9.54 -6.13 1.93
C ALA A 18 -11.03 -6.23 1.59
N HIS A 19 -11.88 -6.32 2.60
CA HIS A 19 -13.32 -6.40 2.41
C HIS A 19 -13.86 -5.17 1.65
N LYS A 20 -13.45 -3.99 2.07
CA LYS A 20 -13.90 -2.74 1.43
C LYS A 20 -13.46 -2.66 -0.03
N LEU A 21 -12.22 -3.04 -0.32
CA LEU A 21 -11.71 -2.98 -1.68
C LEU A 21 -12.33 -4.06 -2.58
N ARG A 22 -12.56 -5.25 -2.06
CA ARG A 22 -13.26 -6.30 -2.80
C ARG A 22 -14.69 -5.89 -3.15
N ARG A 23 -15.38 -5.24 -2.22
CA ARG A 23 -16.74 -4.73 -2.46
C ARG A 23 -16.75 -3.62 -3.51
N ALA A 24 -15.66 -2.90 -3.65
CA ALA A 24 -15.53 -1.88 -4.69
C ALA A 24 -15.18 -2.47 -6.07
N GLY A 25 -15.05 -3.79 -6.17
CA GLY A 25 -14.83 -4.49 -7.44
C GLY A 25 -13.38 -4.80 -7.76
N HIS A 26 -12.46 -4.62 -6.82
CA HIS A 26 -11.04 -4.90 -7.06
C HIS A 26 -10.67 -6.34 -6.70
N GLU A 27 -9.66 -6.86 -7.39
CA GLU A 27 -9.02 -8.13 -7.06
C GLU A 27 -7.97 -7.85 -6.00
N VAL A 28 -8.08 -8.48 -4.84
CA VAL A 28 -7.26 -8.15 -3.66
C VAL A 28 -6.42 -9.33 -3.21
N SER A 29 -5.13 -9.09 -3.00
CA SER A 29 -4.19 -10.00 -2.35
C SER A 29 -3.79 -9.41 -1.01
N GLU A 30 -3.40 -10.24 -0.06
CA GLU A 30 -3.05 -9.82 1.30
C GLU A 30 -1.70 -10.37 1.72
N ALA A 31 -0.95 -9.57 2.47
CA ALA A 31 0.32 -9.97 3.07
C ALA A 31 0.38 -9.44 4.50
N GLY A 32 0.95 -10.23 5.41
CA GLY A 32 0.97 -9.94 6.84
C GLY A 32 2.24 -9.28 7.35
N ASP A 33 3.25 -9.12 6.52
CA ASP A 33 4.48 -8.40 6.89
C ASP A 33 5.20 -7.90 5.64
N GLY A 34 6.26 -7.12 5.86
CA GLY A 34 6.97 -6.46 4.76
C GLY A 34 7.66 -7.42 3.80
N LEU A 35 8.25 -8.51 4.30
CA LEU A 35 8.90 -9.50 3.44
C LEU A 35 7.88 -10.24 2.59
N GLU A 36 6.80 -10.69 3.20
CA GLU A 36 5.69 -11.33 2.50
C GLU A 36 5.08 -10.40 1.47
N GLY A 37 4.96 -9.11 1.82
CA GLY A 37 4.46 -8.09 0.92
C GLY A 37 5.33 -7.92 -0.32
N LEU A 38 6.64 -7.87 -0.14
CA LEU A 38 7.57 -7.75 -1.24
C LEU A 38 7.51 -8.96 -2.18
N GLU A 39 7.46 -10.17 -1.61
CA GLU A 39 7.31 -11.39 -2.39
C GLU A 39 5.99 -11.40 -3.17
N ALA A 40 4.90 -11.00 -2.52
CA ALA A 40 3.58 -10.93 -3.15
C ALA A 40 3.55 -9.90 -4.28
N ALA A 41 4.21 -8.76 -4.11
CA ALA A 41 4.30 -7.75 -5.17
C ALA A 41 5.01 -8.31 -6.40
N ARG A 42 6.06 -9.08 -6.21
CA ARG A 42 6.79 -9.72 -7.32
C ARG A 42 5.97 -10.80 -8.01
N ALA A 43 5.17 -11.55 -7.24
CA ALA A 43 4.39 -12.67 -7.76
C ALA A 43 3.09 -12.23 -8.45
N SER A 44 2.39 -11.24 -7.91
CA SER A 44 1.07 -10.84 -8.38
C SER A 44 1.05 -9.64 -9.30
N GLU A 45 2.13 -8.89 -9.36
CA GLU A 45 2.25 -7.65 -10.17
C GLU A 45 1.02 -6.75 -10.00
N PRO A 46 0.79 -6.22 -8.79
CA PRO A 46 -0.39 -5.41 -8.54
C PRO A 46 -0.33 -4.05 -9.24
N ASP A 47 -1.50 -3.46 -9.46
CA ASP A 47 -1.60 -2.08 -9.95
C ASP A 47 -1.37 -1.08 -8.83
N LEU A 48 -1.74 -1.47 -7.61
CA LEU A 48 -1.61 -0.65 -6.41
C LEU A 48 -1.20 -1.51 -5.22
N VAL A 49 -0.29 -0.99 -4.40
CA VAL A 49 0.06 -1.58 -3.11
C VAL A 49 -0.41 -0.62 -2.01
N VAL A 50 -1.27 -1.11 -1.13
CA VAL A 50 -1.68 -0.41 0.10
C VAL A 50 -0.79 -0.94 1.22
N LEU A 51 0.03 -0.10 1.80
CA LEU A 51 1.21 -0.51 2.55
C LEU A 51 1.27 0.21 3.89
N ASP A 52 1.17 -0.53 4.99
CA ASP A 52 1.33 0.04 6.32
C ASP A 52 2.81 0.39 6.55
N TRP A 53 3.07 1.52 7.21
CA TRP A 53 4.45 1.94 7.50
C TRP A 53 5.09 1.09 8.59
N MET A 54 4.39 0.93 9.71
CA MET A 54 4.98 0.28 10.90
C MET A 54 4.67 -1.22 10.92
N MET A 55 5.60 -2.00 10.40
CA MET A 55 5.48 -3.45 10.34
C MET A 55 6.78 -4.12 10.77
N PRO A 56 6.72 -5.37 11.28
CA PRO A 56 7.93 -6.12 11.56
C PRO A 56 8.64 -6.55 10.28
N LYS A 57 9.90 -6.89 10.39
CA LYS A 57 10.83 -7.38 9.35
C LYS A 57 11.25 -6.27 8.40
N LEU A 58 10.32 -5.75 7.57
CA LEU A 58 10.57 -4.59 6.72
C LEU A 58 9.47 -3.58 6.97
N THR A 59 9.82 -2.31 7.16
CA THR A 59 8.84 -1.24 7.25
C THR A 59 8.24 -0.94 5.87
N GLY A 60 7.11 -0.25 5.86
CA GLY A 60 6.49 0.16 4.60
C GLY A 60 7.38 1.01 3.72
N VAL A 61 8.17 1.90 4.33
CA VAL A 61 9.14 2.73 3.61
C VAL A 61 10.21 1.86 2.96
N GLU A 62 10.71 0.86 3.67
CA GLU A 62 11.70 -0.08 3.12
C GLU A 62 11.12 -0.90 1.98
N VAL A 63 9.88 -1.41 2.12
CA VAL A 63 9.22 -2.15 1.05
C VAL A 63 9.02 -1.28 -0.18
N SER A 64 8.58 -0.04 0.01
CA SER A 64 8.41 0.92 -1.09
C SER A 64 9.73 1.12 -1.85
N ALA A 65 10.82 1.36 -1.12
CA ALA A 65 12.14 1.55 -1.74
C ALA A 65 12.58 0.31 -2.52
N GLU A 66 12.36 -0.88 -1.98
CA GLU A 66 12.70 -2.14 -2.65
C GLU A 66 11.89 -2.35 -3.93
N ILE A 67 10.60 -2.03 -3.90
CA ILE A 67 9.74 -2.11 -5.09
C ILE A 67 10.26 -1.16 -6.16
N ARG A 68 10.59 0.07 -5.80
CA ARG A 68 11.09 1.08 -6.74
C ARG A 68 12.45 0.70 -7.34
N ALA A 69 13.28 0.01 -6.57
CA ALA A 69 14.59 -0.45 -7.03
C ALA A 69 14.51 -1.69 -7.93
N ASP A 70 13.40 -2.40 -7.93
CA ASP A 70 13.25 -3.64 -8.70
C ASP A 70 12.78 -3.34 -10.11
N THR A 71 13.71 -3.31 -11.07
CA THR A 71 13.42 -2.99 -12.46
C THR A 71 12.66 -4.10 -13.20
N SER A 72 12.56 -5.29 -12.61
CA SER A 72 11.79 -6.39 -13.21
C SER A 72 10.29 -6.24 -13.01
N LEU A 73 9.87 -5.35 -12.09
CA LEU A 73 8.47 -5.12 -11.79
C LEU A 73 7.84 -4.10 -12.72
N THR A 74 6.60 -4.36 -13.12
CA THR A 74 5.73 -3.32 -13.65
C THR A 74 5.37 -2.46 -12.45
N GLN A 75 5.87 -1.21 -12.42
CA GLN A 75 5.83 -0.40 -11.20
C GLN A 75 4.41 -0.06 -10.75
N PRO A 76 3.98 -0.54 -9.56
CA PRO A 76 2.65 -0.23 -9.06
C PRO A 76 2.59 1.18 -8.47
N ARG A 77 1.39 1.70 -8.29
CA ARG A 77 1.18 2.83 -7.41
C ARG A 77 1.34 2.35 -5.96
N ILE A 78 1.81 3.21 -5.07
CA ILE A 78 2.00 2.89 -3.67
C ILE A 78 1.28 3.91 -2.80
N LEU A 79 0.36 3.41 -1.97
CA LEU A 79 -0.33 4.19 -0.95
C LEU A 79 0.15 3.74 0.42
N LEU A 80 0.81 4.64 1.14
CA LEU A 80 1.32 4.36 2.47
C LEU A 80 0.29 4.73 3.54
N LEU A 81 0.03 3.82 4.48
CA LEU A 81 -0.83 4.07 5.62
C LEU A 81 0.05 4.33 6.85
N THR A 82 -0.18 5.43 7.55
CA THR A 82 0.72 5.82 8.62
C THR A 82 0.05 6.68 9.69
N ALA A 83 0.47 6.50 10.96
CA ALA A 83 0.12 7.41 12.04
C ALA A 83 1.07 8.63 12.07
N LYS A 84 2.14 8.61 11.27
CA LYS A 84 3.14 9.68 11.22
C LYS A 84 2.63 10.83 10.34
N SER A 85 2.58 12.04 10.89
CA SER A 85 1.98 13.18 10.21
C SER A 85 2.90 14.40 10.09
N GLN A 86 4.15 14.29 10.55
CA GLN A 86 5.11 15.40 10.43
C GLN A 86 5.60 15.54 9.00
N ASP A 87 5.96 16.75 8.61
CA ASP A 87 6.45 17.03 7.26
C ASP A 87 7.67 16.17 6.89
N SER A 88 8.57 15.93 7.85
CA SER A 88 9.74 15.09 7.63
C SER A 88 9.37 13.63 7.35
N ASP A 89 8.32 13.12 7.99
CA ASP A 89 7.82 11.76 7.76
C ASP A 89 7.22 11.63 6.37
N ILE A 90 6.43 12.62 5.97
CA ILE A 90 5.80 12.66 4.65
C ILE A 90 6.88 12.75 3.57
N ALA A 91 7.89 13.59 3.77
CA ALA A 91 9.01 13.70 2.83
C ALA A 91 9.77 12.38 2.70
N GLN A 92 9.97 11.66 3.80
CA GLN A 92 10.60 10.36 3.79
C GLN A 92 9.80 9.33 2.97
N ALA A 93 8.48 9.32 3.16
CA ALA A 93 7.59 8.43 2.42
C ALA A 93 7.67 8.68 0.91
N LEU A 94 7.59 9.94 0.50
CA LEU A 94 7.66 10.31 -0.91
C LEU A 94 9.04 10.02 -1.49
N ALA A 95 10.11 10.26 -0.74
CA ALA A 95 11.48 9.94 -1.17
C ALA A 95 11.68 8.44 -1.35
N ALA A 96 10.96 7.60 -0.61
CA ALA A 96 11.00 6.16 -0.76
C ALA A 96 10.15 5.66 -1.92
N GLY A 97 9.48 6.55 -2.65
CA GLY A 97 8.72 6.22 -3.85
C GLY A 97 7.22 6.02 -3.65
N ALA A 98 6.67 6.39 -2.48
CA ALA A 98 5.22 6.36 -2.30
C ALA A 98 4.57 7.44 -3.16
N ASP A 99 3.45 7.10 -3.79
CA ASP A 99 2.68 8.05 -4.60
C ASP A 99 1.74 8.91 -3.75
N ALA A 100 1.30 8.35 -2.64
CA ALA A 100 0.41 9.04 -1.72
C ALA A 100 0.54 8.41 -0.32
N TYR A 101 -0.01 9.09 0.66
CA TYR A 101 -0.10 8.57 2.02
C TYR A 101 -1.48 8.88 2.58
N LEU A 102 -1.89 8.11 3.59
CA LEU A 102 -3.16 8.29 4.28
C LEU A 102 -2.89 8.16 5.77
N ILE A 103 -3.26 9.18 6.54
CA ILE A 103 -2.95 9.26 7.96
C ILE A 103 -4.01 8.51 8.77
N LYS A 104 -3.55 7.64 9.67
CA LYS A 104 -4.42 6.92 10.60
C LYS A 104 -4.80 7.81 11.79
N PRO A 105 -6.02 7.73 12.29
CA PRO A 105 -7.13 6.92 11.78
C PRO A 105 -7.77 7.57 10.55
N PHE A 106 -8.21 6.76 9.61
CA PHE A 106 -8.88 7.25 8.40
C PHE A 106 -10.26 6.57 8.29
N ARG A 107 -11.16 7.20 7.52
CA ARG A 107 -12.46 6.62 7.21
C ARG A 107 -12.36 5.72 5.99
N ALA A 108 -13.25 4.73 5.90
CA ALA A 108 -13.31 3.85 4.73
C ALA A 108 -13.47 4.65 3.43
N ASN A 109 -14.28 5.71 3.43
CA ASN A 109 -14.46 6.54 2.24
C ASN A 109 -13.18 7.25 1.83
N ASP A 110 -12.36 7.71 2.79
CA ASP A 110 -11.07 8.35 2.50
C ASP A 110 -10.13 7.37 1.80
N LEU A 111 -10.11 6.14 2.28
CA LEU A 111 -9.31 5.09 1.65
C LEU A 111 -9.78 4.83 0.22
N LEU A 112 -11.08 4.64 0.01
CA LEU A 112 -11.65 4.34 -1.30
C LEU A 112 -11.41 5.47 -2.30
N GLU A 113 -11.57 6.72 -1.87
CA GLU A 113 -11.31 7.89 -2.71
C GLU A 113 -9.84 7.96 -3.12
N ARG A 114 -8.93 7.70 -2.19
CA ARG A 114 -7.49 7.75 -2.47
C ARG A 114 -7.08 6.64 -3.42
N VAL A 115 -7.61 5.44 -3.22
CA VAL A 115 -7.37 4.29 -4.11
C VAL A 115 -7.87 4.60 -5.52
N ASP A 116 -9.07 5.14 -5.63
CA ASP A 116 -9.66 5.51 -6.92
C ASP A 116 -8.81 6.53 -7.66
N ALA A 117 -8.36 7.57 -6.94
CA ALA A 117 -7.53 8.62 -7.53
C ALA A 117 -6.20 8.07 -8.05
N LEU A 118 -5.59 7.13 -7.31
CA LEU A 118 -4.31 6.53 -7.72
C LEU A 118 -4.44 5.58 -8.90
N LEU A 119 -5.59 4.93 -9.05
CA LEU A 119 -5.84 3.98 -10.14
C LEU A 119 -6.39 4.64 -11.40
N THR A 120 -6.85 5.88 -11.30
CA THR A 120 -7.36 6.61 -12.46
C THR A 120 -6.18 7.12 -13.29
N PRO A 121 -6.12 6.79 -14.60
CA PRO A 121 -5.04 7.29 -15.46
C PRO A 121 -5.17 8.80 -15.67
N HIS A 122 -4.03 9.46 -15.78
CA HIS A 122 -3.94 10.91 -16.03
C HIS A 122 -3.41 11.21 -17.41
#